data_dd9d3ab1e9d18ce11dfca98d11d174c9
#
_entry.id   dd9d3ab1e9d18ce11dfca98d11d174c9
#
_cell.length_a   1.000
_cell.length_b   1.000
_cell.length_c   1.000
_cell.angle_alpha   90.00
_cell.angle_beta   90.00
_cell.angle_gamma   90.00
#
_symmetry.space_group_name_H-M   'P 1'
#
loop_
_entity.id
_entity.type
_entity.pdbx_description
1 polymer ?
#
loop_
_entity_poly.entity_id
_entity_poly.type
_entity_poly.pdbx_seq_one_letter_code
_entity_poly.pdbx_strand_id
1 'polypeptide(L)'
;MAKGAKTVFVCGECGYESSKWLGRCPSCESWNTFVESAPVQQIKKGISSQRALPLREVQADAARRIPSGIGELDRVLGGGIVGGSAVLLGGDPGIGKSTLLMQMAGSLTNQGSVLYVTGEESAAQLKLRAQRLGAGGDMLLLAETDITVIEAEIERIKPAFLIIDSIQTMYCPDIASAPGSVSQVREATSFLTRVAKTTGTAVFIVGHVTKEGAIAGPRVLEHMVDTVLSFEGDRHDAFRLLRSVKNRYGSTNEIGVFEMGERGMEEIPDPSGMFLTGTDAPGCAVTCALEGTRPMLVEVQSLISNTPFSNPRRMSAGLELNRLILLLAVLEKKAYLSLADKDVYINVVGGMRLEERCCDLAVAMCIASALIDAPMPKNTVCLGEISLTGEVRGASRMEKRAAECARLGYERLIIPRLAAFKAPSGIELIRVGTLAEAVKVLTQGRNG
;
A
#
# COMPACT_ATOMS: atom_id res chain seq x y z
N MET A 1 37.01 -43.13 2.01
CA MET A 1 36.54 -42.54 0.77
C MET A 1 35.50 -41.49 1.13
N ALA A 2 35.84 -40.20 1.02
CA ALA A 2 34.92 -39.10 1.34
C ALA A 2 33.79 -39.08 0.30
N LYS A 3 32.53 -39.16 0.73
CA LYS A 3 31.36 -38.93 -0.13
C LYS A 3 31.42 -37.49 -0.65
N GLY A 4 31.62 -37.31 -1.97
CA GLY A 4 31.63 -36.02 -2.63
C GLY A 4 30.37 -35.21 -2.28
N ALA A 5 30.54 -33.96 -1.91
CA ALA A 5 29.48 -33.02 -1.68
C ALA A 5 28.65 -32.91 -2.97
N LYS A 6 27.35 -33.17 -2.90
CA LYS A 6 26.45 -33.06 -4.05
C LYS A 6 26.22 -31.55 -4.29
N THR A 7 26.77 -31.02 -5.36
CA THR A 7 26.50 -29.67 -5.84
C THR A 7 25.01 -29.47 -6.12
N VAL A 8 24.45 -28.38 -5.67
CA VAL A 8 23.05 -27.96 -5.95
C VAL A 8 23.09 -26.68 -6.78
N PHE A 9 22.27 -26.60 -7.80
CA PHE A 9 22.11 -25.44 -8.64
C PHE A 9 20.86 -24.68 -8.22
N VAL A 10 20.99 -23.38 -7.93
CA VAL A 10 19.90 -22.52 -7.45
C VAL A 10 19.61 -21.47 -8.51
N CYS A 11 18.33 -21.30 -8.87
CA CYS A 11 17.91 -20.24 -9.76
C CYS A 11 18.08 -18.86 -9.08
N GLY A 12 18.83 -17.95 -9.67
CA GLY A 12 19.08 -16.61 -9.15
C GLY A 12 17.83 -15.73 -9.07
N GLU A 13 16.79 -16.04 -9.86
CA GLU A 13 15.56 -15.23 -9.90
C GLU A 13 14.50 -15.69 -8.88
N CYS A 14 14.29 -17.01 -8.74
CA CYS A 14 13.20 -17.52 -7.91
C CYS A 14 13.63 -18.45 -6.77
N GLY A 15 14.93 -18.77 -6.67
CA GLY A 15 15.45 -19.67 -5.63
C GLY A 15 15.11 -21.14 -5.83
N TYR A 16 14.58 -21.55 -7.00
CA TYR A 16 14.32 -22.97 -7.30
C TYR A 16 15.61 -23.76 -7.30
N GLU A 17 15.65 -24.88 -6.54
CA GLU A 17 16.81 -25.74 -6.39
C GLU A 17 16.73 -26.94 -7.35
N SER A 18 17.84 -27.24 -8.02
CA SER A 18 17.99 -28.40 -8.89
C SER A 18 19.31 -29.11 -8.63
N SER A 19 19.31 -30.43 -8.73
CA SER A 19 20.54 -31.25 -8.66
C SER A 19 21.40 -31.17 -9.92
N LYS A 20 20.91 -30.48 -10.97
CA LYS A 20 21.60 -30.29 -12.24
C LYS A 20 21.38 -28.86 -12.72
N TRP A 21 22.35 -28.31 -13.42
CA TRP A 21 22.17 -27.04 -14.11
C TRP A 21 21.09 -27.17 -15.20
N LEU A 22 20.14 -26.25 -15.20
CA LEU A 22 19.05 -26.20 -16.18
C LEU A 22 19.15 -24.87 -16.94
N GLY A 23 19.06 -24.92 -18.27
CA GLY A 23 19.08 -23.73 -19.11
C GLY A 23 17.85 -22.82 -18.91
N ARG A 24 16.70 -23.39 -18.52
CA ARG A 24 15.46 -22.67 -18.20
C ARG A 24 14.95 -23.14 -16.84
N CYS A 25 14.58 -22.21 -15.99
CA CYS A 25 14.02 -22.52 -14.68
C CYS A 25 12.58 -23.04 -14.82
N PRO A 26 12.23 -24.23 -14.27
CA PRO A 26 10.88 -24.75 -14.37
C PRO A 26 9.86 -24.00 -13.49
N SER A 27 10.33 -23.17 -12.54
CA SER A 27 9.47 -22.45 -11.63
C SER A 27 9.12 -21.03 -12.13
N CYS A 28 10.13 -20.25 -12.55
CA CYS A 28 9.93 -18.86 -13.03
C CYS A 28 10.15 -18.69 -14.53
N GLU A 29 10.49 -19.78 -15.24
CA GLU A 29 10.73 -19.83 -16.68
C GLU A 29 11.90 -18.98 -17.21
N SER A 30 12.66 -18.31 -16.35
CA SER A 30 13.83 -17.51 -16.70
C SER A 30 14.97 -18.39 -17.26
N TRP A 31 15.72 -17.85 -18.24
CA TRP A 31 16.81 -18.53 -18.90
C TRP A 31 18.17 -18.18 -18.29
N ASN A 32 19.07 -19.15 -18.19
CA ASN A 32 20.47 -18.99 -17.74
C ASN A 32 20.63 -18.38 -16.33
N THR A 33 19.70 -18.69 -15.43
CA THR A 33 19.66 -18.12 -14.07
C THR A 33 20.19 -19.04 -12.99
N PHE A 34 20.60 -20.26 -13.33
CA PHE A 34 21.14 -21.22 -12.36
C PHE A 34 22.60 -20.93 -12.00
N VAL A 35 22.85 -20.76 -10.72
CA VAL A 35 24.18 -20.62 -10.11
C VAL A 35 24.50 -21.85 -9.27
N GLU A 36 25.74 -22.32 -9.35
CA GLU A 36 26.21 -23.42 -8.52
C GLU A 36 26.30 -22.97 -7.06
N SER A 37 25.67 -23.74 -6.16
CA SER A 37 25.69 -23.47 -4.72
C SER A 37 26.22 -24.70 -3.98
N ALA A 38 27.03 -24.46 -2.95
CA ALA A 38 27.43 -25.52 -2.06
C ALA A 38 26.22 -26.06 -1.28
N PRO A 39 26.18 -27.37 -0.97
CA PRO A 39 25.07 -27.93 -0.21
C PRO A 39 25.04 -27.29 1.18
N VAL A 40 23.89 -26.74 1.54
CA VAL A 40 23.62 -26.22 2.88
C VAL A 40 23.85 -27.40 3.87
N GLN A 41 24.82 -27.28 4.76
CA GLN A 41 24.97 -28.21 5.85
C GLN A 41 23.70 -28.19 6.68
N GLN A 42 23.01 -29.33 6.76
CA GLN A 42 21.82 -29.44 7.62
C GLN A 42 22.26 -29.11 9.05
N ILE A 43 21.80 -27.93 9.51
CA ILE A 43 21.91 -27.57 10.93
C ILE A 43 21.30 -28.72 11.72
N LYS A 44 22.10 -29.35 12.60
CA LYS A 44 21.60 -30.36 13.49
C LYS A 44 20.39 -29.81 14.21
N LYS A 45 19.20 -30.33 13.89
CA LYS A 45 17.96 -30.00 14.58
C LYS A 45 18.19 -30.27 16.06
N GLY A 46 18.40 -29.25 16.86
CA GLY A 46 18.21 -29.34 18.29
C GLY A 46 16.79 -29.86 18.52
N ILE A 47 16.65 -30.95 19.29
CA ILE A 47 15.34 -31.47 19.64
C ILE A 47 14.64 -30.39 20.41
N SER A 48 13.64 -29.73 19.79
CA SER A 48 12.79 -28.77 20.48
C SER A 48 12.14 -29.50 21.67
N SER A 49 12.32 -28.98 22.86
CA SER A 49 11.69 -29.51 24.07
C SER A 49 10.21 -29.14 24.19
N GLN A 50 9.67 -28.46 23.21
CA GLN A 50 8.26 -28.05 23.21
C GLN A 50 7.34 -29.25 22.97
N ARG A 51 6.51 -29.56 23.96
CA ARG A 51 5.43 -30.55 23.85
C ARG A 51 4.19 -29.91 23.23
N ALA A 52 3.41 -30.71 22.51
CA ALA A 52 2.10 -30.26 22.05
C ALA A 52 1.21 -29.92 23.27
N LEU A 53 0.62 -28.74 23.24
CA LEU A 53 -0.31 -28.27 24.26
C LEU A 53 -1.71 -28.12 23.65
N PRO A 54 -2.79 -28.42 24.39
CA PRO A 54 -4.13 -28.05 23.97
C PRO A 54 -4.24 -26.54 23.76
N LEU A 55 -4.97 -26.10 22.74
CA LEU A 55 -5.11 -24.67 22.41
C LEU A 55 -5.59 -23.83 23.61
N ARG A 56 -6.46 -24.40 24.48
CA ARG A 56 -6.98 -23.73 25.69
C ARG A 56 -5.89 -23.46 26.75
N GLU A 57 -4.76 -24.17 26.69
CA GLU A 57 -3.64 -24.02 27.64
C GLU A 57 -2.57 -23.06 27.11
N VAL A 58 -2.68 -22.63 25.85
CA VAL A 58 -1.78 -21.63 25.25
C VAL A 58 -2.16 -20.26 25.80
N GLN A 59 -1.28 -19.67 26.58
CA GLN A 59 -1.46 -18.29 27.04
C GLN A 59 -1.30 -17.33 25.88
N ALA A 60 -2.35 -16.55 25.59
CA ALA A 60 -2.36 -15.59 24.47
C ALA A 60 -1.78 -14.21 24.87
N ASP A 61 -0.69 -14.18 25.66
CA ASP A 61 0.01 -12.94 25.99
C ASP A 61 0.60 -12.21 24.77
N ALA A 62 0.77 -12.94 23.66
CA ALA A 62 1.18 -12.37 22.38
C ALA A 62 0.13 -11.47 21.70
N ALA A 63 -1.08 -11.35 22.25
CA ALA A 63 -2.16 -10.53 21.67
C ALA A 63 -2.08 -9.04 22.04
N ARG A 64 -1.15 -8.65 22.93
CA ARG A 64 -0.98 -7.23 23.30
C ARG A 64 -0.35 -6.48 22.14
N ARG A 65 -1.12 -5.56 21.54
CA ARG A 65 -0.63 -4.63 20.54
C ARG A 65 0.20 -3.54 21.23
N ILE A 66 1.38 -3.30 20.68
CA ILE A 66 2.28 -2.24 21.14
C ILE A 66 2.13 -1.08 20.17
N PRO A 67 1.70 0.11 20.64
CA PRO A 67 1.60 1.28 19.76
C PRO A 67 2.98 1.64 19.19
N SER A 68 3.06 1.87 17.89
CA SER A 68 4.31 2.30 17.24
C SER A 68 4.66 3.76 17.50
N GLY A 69 3.71 4.54 18.02
CA GLY A 69 3.78 5.99 18.14
C GLY A 69 3.38 6.73 16.87
N ILE A 70 2.94 6.01 15.83
CA ILE A 70 2.49 6.55 14.54
C ILE A 70 1.14 5.90 14.22
N GLY A 71 0.05 6.67 14.31
CA GLY A 71 -1.32 6.14 14.23
C GLY A 71 -1.67 5.51 12.88
N GLU A 72 -1.19 6.09 11.78
CA GLU A 72 -1.40 5.55 10.44
C GLU A 72 -0.59 4.26 10.21
N LEU A 73 0.57 4.08 10.86
CA LEU A 73 1.31 2.82 10.85
C LEU A 73 0.59 1.76 11.69
N ASP A 74 0.11 2.11 12.88
CA ASP A 74 -0.65 1.21 13.74
C ASP A 74 -1.92 0.71 13.05
N ARG A 75 -2.61 1.57 12.31
CA ARG A 75 -3.77 1.20 11.48
C ARG A 75 -3.42 0.08 10.50
N VAL A 76 -2.35 0.24 9.73
CA VAL A 76 -1.94 -0.74 8.70
C VAL A 76 -1.44 -2.04 9.34
N LEU A 77 -0.82 -1.97 10.52
CA LEU A 77 -0.43 -3.14 11.31
C LEU A 77 -1.63 -3.88 11.93
N GLY A 78 -2.83 -3.27 11.91
CA GLY A 78 -4.04 -3.84 12.49
C GLY A 78 -4.18 -3.53 13.97
N GLY A 79 -3.75 -2.33 14.39
CA GLY A 79 -3.87 -1.79 15.75
C GLY A 79 -2.57 -1.77 16.55
N GLY A 80 -1.41 -1.93 15.89
CA GLY A 80 -0.09 -1.85 16.52
C GLY A 80 0.80 -3.08 16.30
N ILE A 81 2.00 -3.02 16.84
CA ILE A 81 3.05 -4.03 16.69
C ILE A 81 2.73 -5.27 17.53
N VAL A 82 2.97 -6.45 16.97
CA VAL A 82 2.85 -7.72 17.70
C VAL A 82 4.25 -8.20 18.09
N GLY A 83 4.46 -8.51 19.36
CA GLY A 83 5.71 -9.10 19.84
C GLY A 83 6.00 -10.43 19.12
N GLY A 84 7.26 -10.68 18.80
CA GLY A 84 7.66 -11.90 18.08
C GLY A 84 7.21 -11.94 16.61
N SER A 85 6.76 -10.83 16.04
CA SER A 85 6.41 -10.74 14.61
C SER A 85 7.58 -10.27 13.76
N ALA A 86 7.61 -10.73 12.50
CA ALA A 86 8.51 -10.23 11.47
C ALA A 86 7.70 -9.43 10.44
N VAL A 87 8.04 -8.14 10.28
CA VAL A 87 7.41 -7.19 9.37
C VAL A 87 8.39 -6.78 8.28
N LEU A 88 8.03 -7.00 7.03
CA LEU A 88 8.77 -6.54 5.86
C LEU A 88 8.17 -5.23 5.36
N LEU A 89 8.98 -4.19 5.23
CA LEU A 89 8.60 -2.91 4.64
C LEU A 89 9.26 -2.76 3.27
N GLY A 90 8.47 -2.89 2.21
CA GLY A 90 8.88 -2.72 0.82
C GLY A 90 8.55 -1.35 0.25
N GLY A 91 9.09 -1.03 -0.90
CA GLY A 91 8.82 0.21 -1.65
C GLY A 91 10.05 0.72 -2.39
N ASP A 92 9.85 1.70 -3.29
CA ASP A 92 10.92 2.29 -4.10
C ASP A 92 12.04 2.92 -3.26
N PRO A 93 13.29 2.94 -3.76
CA PRO A 93 14.37 3.67 -3.12
C PRO A 93 14.03 5.16 -2.97
N GLY A 94 14.23 5.70 -1.74
CA GLY A 94 13.97 7.11 -1.44
C GLY A 94 12.51 7.47 -1.15
N ILE A 95 11.58 6.50 -1.08
CA ILE A 95 10.16 6.76 -0.76
C ILE A 95 9.91 7.13 0.71
N GLY A 96 10.86 6.83 1.61
CA GLY A 96 10.75 7.19 3.04
C GLY A 96 10.74 6.01 4.02
N LYS A 97 11.02 4.77 3.58
CA LYS A 97 11.03 3.57 4.44
C LYS A 97 11.89 3.73 5.69
N SER A 98 13.17 4.03 5.50
CA SER A 98 14.13 4.23 6.61
C SER A 98 13.76 5.43 7.48
N THR A 99 13.12 6.46 6.90
CA THR A 99 12.63 7.63 7.65
C THR A 99 11.51 7.22 8.61
N LEU A 100 10.49 6.52 8.11
CA LEU A 100 9.38 6.03 8.94
C LEU A 100 9.88 5.12 10.07
N LEU A 101 10.75 4.15 9.75
CA LEU A 101 11.26 3.22 10.77
C LEU A 101 12.17 3.90 11.78
N MET A 102 12.92 4.93 11.40
CA MET A 102 13.73 5.72 12.34
C MET A 102 12.84 6.51 13.33
N GLN A 103 11.77 7.13 12.84
CA GLN A 103 10.79 7.84 13.67
C GLN A 103 10.07 6.88 14.62
N MET A 104 9.61 5.74 14.10
CA MET A 104 9.03 4.66 14.91
C MET A 104 10.01 4.18 15.99
N ALA A 105 11.26 3.91 15.61
CA ALA A 105 12.30 3.45 16.54
C ALA A 105 12.50 4.43 17.71
N GLY A 106 12.54 5.73 17.42
CA GLY A 106 12.62 6.77 18.44
C GLY A 106 11.45 6.74 19.41
N SER A 107 10.22 6.56 18.90
CA SER A 107 9.01 6.45 19.73
C SER A 107 9.01 5.19 20.62
N LEU A 108 9.56 4.09 20.10
CA LEU A 108 9.59 2.80 20.80
C LEU A 108 10.60 2.72 21.94
N THR A 109 11.59 3.63 22.03
CA THR A 109 12.57 3.65 23.12
C THR A 109 11.94 3.76 24.51
N ASN A 110 10.76 4.37 24.61
CA ASN A 110 9.99 4.46 25.85
C ASN A 110 9.26 3.15 26.22
N GLN A 111 9.21 2.18 25.32
CA GLN A 111 8.46 0.94 25.50
C GLN A 111 9.35 -0.31 25.61
N GLY A 112 10.62 -0.17 25.24
CA GLY A 112 11.60 -1.26 25.34
C GLY A 112 12.90 -0.94 24.62
N SER A 113 13.86 -1.85 24.75
CA SER A 113 15.16 -1.71 24.06
C SER A 113 14.99 -1.85 22.55
N VAL A 114 15.54 -0.88 21.81
CA VAL A 114 15.53 -0.82 20.34
C VAL A 114 16.95 -1.01 19.83
N LEU A 115 17.14 -1.96 18.93
CA LEU A 115 18.38 -2.14 18.17
C LEU A 115 18.12 -1.82 16.70
N TYR A 116 18.80 -0.80 16.17
CA TYR A 116 18.76 -0.42 14.76
C TYR A 116 20.07 -0.84 14.09
N VAL A 117 19.95 -1.79 13.15
CA VAL A 117 21.08 -2.32 12.37
C VAL A 117 21.03 -1.74 10.97
N THR A 118 22.15 -1.23 10.48
CA THR A 118 22.28 -0.71 9.13
C THR A 118 23.50 -1.27 8.43
N GLY A 119 23.33 -1.62 7.15
CA GLY A 119 24.44 -1.94 6.26
C GLY A 119 24.69 -0.87 5.20
N GLU A 120 23.92 0.22 5.19
CA GLU A 120 24.01 1.28 4.16
C GLU A 120 24.66 2.56 4.67
N GLU A 121 24.47 2.88 5.95
CA GLU A 121 24.93 4.13 6.55
C GLU A 121 25.87 3.90 7.72
N SER A 122 26.81 4.81 7.89
CA SER A 122 27.65 4.83 9.10
C SER A 122 26.84 5.29 10.33
N ALA A 123 27.30 4.92 11.52
CA ALA A 123 26.69 5.36 12.78
C ALA A 123 26.59 6.91 12.90
N ALA A 124 27.56 7.63 12.35
CA ALA A 124 27.56 9.10 12.34
C ALA A 124 26.44 9.67 11.43
N GLN A 125 26.24 9.09 10.24
CA GLN A 125 25.18 9.48 9.32
C GLN A 125 23.79 9.18 9.91
N LEU A 126 23.62 7.98 10.50
CA LEU A 126 22.38 7.64 11.22
C LEU A 126 22.09 8.61 12.38
N LYS A 127 23.10 9.00 13.16
CA LYS A 127 22.92 9.97 14.24
C LYS A 127 22.43 11.32 13.72
N LEU A 128 23.01 11.82 12.63
CA LEU A 128 22.57 13.08 12.00
C LEU A 128 21.13 12.98 11.50
N ARG A 129 20.78 11.84 10.89
CA ARG A 129 19.41 11.58 10.45
C ARG A 129 18.43 11.54 11.63
N ALA A 130 18.76 10.79 12.67
CA ALA A 130 17.94 10.71 13.89
C ALA A 130 17.70 12.08 14.53
N GLN A 131 18.75 12.91 14.61
CA GLN A 131 18.64 14.29 15.11
C GLN A 131 17.69 15.15 14.26
N ARG A 132 17.82 15.09 12.93
CA ARG A 132 16.93 15.82 12.01
C ARG A 132 15.46 15.42 12.18
N LEU A 133 15.22 14.12 12.39
CA LEU A 133 13.87 13.55 12.53
C LEU A 133 13.30 13.70 13.95
N GLY A 134 14.07 14.26 14.90
CA GLY A 134 13.66 14.27 16.29
C GLY A 134 13.56 12.87 16.92
N ALA A 135 14.10 11.85 16.25
CA ALA A 135 14.15 10.48 16.73
C ALA A 135 15.35 10.35 17.70
N GLY A 136 15.17 10.87 18.90
CA GLY A 136 16.13 10.76 19.99
C GLY A 136 15.88 9.53 20.85
N GLY A 137 16.58 9.44 21.97
CA GLY A 137 16.39 8.41 22.98
C GLY A 137 17.54 7.39 23.03
N ASP A 138 17.35 6.36 23.83
CA ASP A 138 18.36 5.32 24.11
C ASP A 138 18.38 4.20 23.06
N MET A 139 18.11 4.55 21.79
CA MET A 139 18.18 3.60 20.67
C MET A 139 19.63 3.17 20.43
N LEU A 140 19.88 1.86 20.39
CA LEU A 140 21.17 1.26 20.09
C LEU A 140 21.35 1.17 18.58
N LEU A 141 22.50 1.64 18.07
CA LEU A 141 22.86 1.65 16.66
C LEU A 141 24.00 0.67 16.41
N LEU A 142 23.86 -0.17 15.37
CA LEU A 142 24.87 -1.11 14.91
C LEU A 142 25.06 -0.96 13.40
N ALA A 143 26.23 -0.47 12.97
CA ALA A 143 26.60 -0.40 11.57
C ALA A 143 27.37 -1.70 11.22
N GLU A 144 26.64 -2.73 10.81
CA GLU A 144 27.17 -4.07 10.54
C GLU A 144 26.31 -4.80 9.49
N THR A 145 26.94 -5.68 8.73
CA THR A 145 26.29 -6.50 7.71
C THR A 145 26.37 -7.99 7.98
N ASP A 146 27.37 -8.44 8.74
CA ASP A 146 27.56 -9.84 9.08
C ASP A 146 26.52 -10.31 10.08
N ILE A 147 25.69 -11.28 9.65
CA ILE A 147 24.62 -11.85 10.47
C ILE A 147 25.14 -12.51 11.75
N THR A 148 26.37 -13.04 11.76
CA THR A 148 26.94 -13.70 12.96
C THR A 148 27.29 -12.66 14.04
N VAL A 149 27.78 -11.50 13.65
CA VAL A 149 28.04 -10.37 14.57
C VAL A 149 26.72 -9.80 15.09
N ILE A 150 25.73 -9.65 14.19
CA ILE A 150 24.39 -9.17 14.55
C ILE A 150 23.72 -10.14 15.54
N GLU A 151 23.85 -11.47 15.35
CA GLU A 151 23.35 -12.50 16.26
C GLU A 151 23.95 -12.35 17.67
N ALA A 152 25.25 -12.20 17.76
CA ALA A 152 25.94 -12.01 19.04
C ALA A 152 25.45 -10.75 19.80
N GLU A 153 25.21 -9.65 19.07
CA GLU A 153 24.67 -8.42 19.66
C GLU A 153 23.20 -8.59 20.07
N ILE A 154 22.37 -9.29 19.31
CA ILE A 154 20.99 -9.62 19.68
C ILE A 154 20.96 -10.45 20.98
N GLU A 155 21.82 -11.45 21.10
CA GLU A 155 21.91 -12.30 22.29
C GLU A 155 22.36 -11.50 23.54
N ARG A 156 23.29 -10.55 23.35
CA ARG A 156 23.79 -9.68 24.41
C ARG A 156 22.77 -8.67 24.89
N ILE A 157 22.06 -7.99 23.94
CA ILE A 157 21.14 -6.88 24.22
C ILE A 157 19.74 -7.39 24.54
N LYS A 158 19.29 -8.47 23.89
CA LYS A 158 17.91 -9.00 23.93
C LYS A 158 16.89 -7.89 23.64
N PRO A 159 16.96 -7.27 22.44
CA PRO A 159 16.12 -6.12 22.13
C PRO A 159 14.64 -6.51 22.08
N ALA A 160 13.77 -5.63 22.53
CA ALA A 160 12.33 -5.76 22.32
C ALA A 160 11.96 -5.51 20.85
N PHE A 161 12.69 -4.60 20.20
CA PHE A 161 12.48 -4.20 18.80
C PHE A 161 13.81 -4.23 18.04
N LEU A 162 13.81 -4.86 16.88
CA LEU A 162 14.95 -4.96 15.98
C LEU A 162 14.58 -4.39 14.61
N ILE A 163 15.38 -3.46 14.09
CA ILE A 163 15.22 -2.89 12.75
C ILE A 163 16.44 -3.23 11.92
N ILE A 164 16.23 -3.77 10.71
CA ILE A 164 17.27 -4.11 9.73
C ILE A 164 17.10 -3.22 8.49
N ASP A 165 18.05 -2.34 8.23
CA ASP A 165 18.03 -1.36 7.13
C ASP A 165 19.31 -1.43 6.30
N SER A 166 19.35 -2.20 5.20
CA SER A 166 18.33 -3.03 4.58
C SER A 166 18.75 -4.50 4.51
N ILE A 167 17.79 -5.38 4.22
CA ILE A 167 18.05 -6.82 4.10
C ILE A 167 19.01 -7.15 2.96
N GLN A 168 19.07 -6.32 1.92
CA GLN A 168 19.93 -6.53 0.76
C GLN A 168 21.42 -6.39 1.08
N THR A 169 21.77 -5.67 2.14
CA THR A 169 23.17 -5.49 2.56
C THR A 169 23.66 -6.57 3.51
N MET A 170 22.74 -7.36 4.06
CA MET A 170 23.10 -8.43 5.03
C MET A 170 23.89 -9.56 4.37
N TYR A 171 24.87 -10.05 5.11
CA TYR A 171 25.80 -11.11 4.68
C TYR A 171 25.77 -12.29 5.65
N CYS A 172 25.53 -13.47 5.10
CA CYS A 172 25.63 -14.75 5.79
C CYS A 172 26.91 -15.45 5.33
N PRO A 173 27.93 -15.59 6.19
CA PRO A 173 29.23 -16.17 5.80
C PRO A 173 29.15 -17.59 5.24
N ASP A 174 28.18 -18.37 5.67
CA ASP A 174 27.97 -19.75 5.23
C ASP A 174 27.42 -19.87 3.80
N ILE A 175 27.02 -18.76 3.18
CA ILE A 175 26.45 -18.70 1.83
C ILE A 175 27.47 -18.12 0.86
N ALA A 176 27.89 -18.89 -0.13
CA ALA A 176 28.96 -18.52 -1.05
C ALA A 176 28.57 -17.41 -2.07
N SER A 177 27.31 -16.98 -2.11
CA SER A 177 26.83 -15.93 -3.04
C SER A 177 27.08 -14.52 -2.50
N ALA A 178 27.14 -13.54 -3.41
CA ALA A 178 27.33 -12.14 -3.03
C ALA A 178 26.17 -11.55 -2.21
N PRO A 179 26.44 -10.57 -1.33
CA PRO A 179 25.37 -9.80 -0.65
C PRO A 179 24.33 -9.28 -1.64
N GLY A 180 23.06 -9.25 -1.23
CA GLY A 180 21.94 -8.86 -2.09
C GLY A 180 21.43 -9.95 -3.04
N SER A 181 22.12 -11.09 -3.16
CA SER A 181 21.60 -12.24 -3.89
C SER A 181 20.40 -12.86 -3.17
N VAL A 182 19.55 -13.52 -3.94
CA VAL A 182 18.32 -14.16 -3.43
C VAL A 182 18.60 -15.13 -2.28
N SER A 183 19.68 -15.92 -2.39
CA SER A 183 20.08 -16.87 -1.35
C SER A 183 20.49 -16.19 -0.06
N GLN A 184 21.30 -15.13 -0.13
CA GLN A 184 21.70 -14.34 1.02
C GLN A 184 20.49 -13.68 1.71
N VAL A 185 19.64 -13.00 0.94
CA VAL A 185 18.45 -12.32 1.44
C VAL A 185 17.46 -13.31 2.07
N ARG A 186 17.30 -14.50 1.47
CA ARG A 186 16.45 -15.57 2.00
C ARG A 186 16.99 -16.09 3.33
N GLU A 187 18.28 -16.38 3.44
CA GLU A 187 18.88 -16.92 4.66
C GLU A 187 18.85 -15.90 5.79
N ALA A 188 19.24 -14.65 5.51
CA ALA A 188 19.15 -13.56 6.48
C ALA A 188 17.71 -13.37 6.99
N THR A 189 16.71 -13.42 6.10
CA THR A 189 15.29 -13.33 6.51
C THR A 189 14.85 -14.52 7.33
N SER A 190 15.31 -15.74 6.99
CA SER A 190 15.04 -16.96 7.77
C SER A 190 15.59 -16.85 9.18
N PHE A 191 16.83 -16.39 9.32
CA PHE A 191 17.46 -16.13 10.61
C PHE A 191 16.66 -15.10 11.43
N LEU A 192 16.32 -13.93 10.86
CA LEU A 192 15.60 -12.87 11.53
C LEU A 192 14.18 -13.31 11.97
N THR A 193 13.50 -14.09 11.14
CA THR A 193 12.19 -14.66 11.49
C THR A 193 12.30 -15.67 12.65
N ARG A 194 13.36 -16.46 12.68
CA ARG A 194 13.65 -17.37 13.79
C ARG A 194 13.90 -16.57 15.08
N VAL A 195 14.73 -15.53 15.03
CA VAL A 195 14.96 -14.61 16.16
C VAL A 195 13.61 -14.08 16.69
N ALA A 196 12.77 -13.52 15.81
CA ALA A 196 11.47 -13.02 16.22
C ALA A 196 10.68 -14.07 17.02
N LYS A 197 10.57 -15.29 16.48
CA LYS A 197 9.75 -16.36 17.10
C LYS A 197 10.34 -16.94 18.39
N THR A 198 11.66 -16.96 18.53
CA THR A 198 12.31 -17.57 19.69
C THR A 198 12.51 -16.61 20.86
N THR A 199 12.75 -15.33 20.57
CA THR A 199 13.03 -14.32 21.59
C THR A 199 11.82 -13.43 21.93
N GLY A 200 10.76 -13.44 21.10
CA GLY A 200 9.64 -12.52 21.24
C GLY A 200 9.92 -11.11 20.70
N THR A 201 11.11 -10.87 20.14
CA THR A 201 11.50 -9.59 19.52
C THR A 201 10.61 -9.27 18.31
N ALA A 202 10.08 -8.05 18.24
CA ALA A 202 9.43 -7.57 17.02
C ALA A 202 10.50 -7.11 16.02
N VAL A 203 10.53 -7.73 14.83
CA VAL A 203 11.56 -7.49 13.82
C VAL A 203 10.97 -6.74 12.64
N PHE A 204 11.56 -5.60 12.28
CA PHE A 204 11.24 -4.82 11.09
C PHE A 204 12.39 -4.93 10.09
N ILE A 205 12.06 -5.29 8.86
CA ILE A 205 13.01 -5.54 7.78
C ILE A 205 12.71 -4.58 6.63
N VAL A 206 13.66 -3.73 6.26
CA VAL A 206 13.56 -2.88 5.06
C VAL A 206 13.98 -3.70 3.85
N GLY A 207 13.13 -3.64 2.80
CA GLY A 207 13.41 -4.24 1.49
C GLY A 207 13.18 -3.24 0.36
N HIS A 208 13.96 -3.38 -0.74
CA HIS A 208 13.73 -2.61 -1.96
C HIS A 208 12.89 -3.43 -2.95
N VAL A 209 11.96 -2.78 -3.66
CA VAL A 209 11.23 -3.37 -4.79
C VAL A 209 12.03 -3.21 -6.08
N THR A 210 11.84 -4.12 -7.04
CA THR A 210 12.33 -3.94 -8.42
C THR A 210 11.44 -2.97 -9.17
N LYS A 211 11.92 -2.41 -10.31
CA LYS A 211 11.17 -1.50 -11.20
C LYS A 211 9.83 -2.06 -11.71
N GLU A 212 9.61 -3.35 -11.56
CA GLU A 212 8.37 -4.05 -11.95
C GLU A 212 7.36 -4.18 -10.79
N GLY A 213 7.59 -3.49 -9.66
CA GLY A 213 6.70 -3.49 -8.49
C GLY A 213 6.78 -4.78 -7.64
N ALA A 214 7.67 -5.71 -7.99
CA ALA A 214 7.98 -6.85 -7.14
C ALA A 214 9.09 -6.49 -6.14
N ILE A 215 9.01 -6.97 -4.89
CA ILE A 215 10.08 -6.79 -3.91
C ILE A 215 11.35 -7.45 -4.48
N ALA A 216 12.47 -6.71 -4.47
CA ALA A 216 13.76 -7.21 -4.95
C ALA A 216 14.23 -8.40 -4.10
N GLY A 217 14.22 -9.54 -4.71
CA GLY A 217 14.25 -10.83 -4.07
C GLY A 217 12.87 -11.48 -4.22
N PRO A 218 12.82 -12.80 -4.47
CA PRO A 218 11.60 -13.44 -4.93
C PRO A 218 10.45 -13.25 -3.92
N ARG A 219 9.24 -13.41 -4.37
CA ARG A 219 7.99 -13.58 -3.58
C ARG A 219 8.17 -14.51 -2.36
N VAL A 220 9.29 -15.19 -2.29
CA VAL A 220 9.74 -16.03 -1.17
C VAL A 220 9.79 -15.26 0.15
N LEU A 221 10.24 -13.98 0.18
CA LEU A 221 10.31 -13.20 1.42
C LEU A 221 8.92 -12.91 1.99
N GLU A 222 7.95 -12.65 1.11
CA GLU A 222 6.56 -12.41 1.52
C GLU A 222 5.98 -13.62 2.25
N HIS A 223 6.37 -14.83 1.87
CA HIS A 223 5.90 -16.05 2.53
C HIS A 223 6.59 -16.31 3.86
N MET A 224 7.80 -15.81 4.07
CA MET A 224 8.60 -16.05 5.25
C MET A 224 8.24 -15.17 6.44
N VAL A 225 7.77 -13.93 6.18
CA VAL A 225 7.40 -12.96 7.21
C VAL A 225 5.92 -13.01 7.56
N ASP A 226 5.54 -12.41 8.68
CA ASP A 226 4.16 -12.39 9.16
C ASP A 226 3.35 -11.27 8.52
N THR A 227 3.98 -10.12 8.31
CA THR A 227 3.36 -8.92 7.73
C THR A 227 4.25 -8.36 6.62
N VAL A 228 3.64 -7.96 5.51
CA VAL A 228 4.28 -7.26 4.40
C VAL A 228 3.57 -5.94 4.19
N LEU A 229 4.30 -4.87 4.35
CA LEU A 229 3.87 -3.51 4.09
C LEU A 229 4.55 -3.00 2.82
N SER A 230 3.83 -2.31 1.96
CA SER A 230 4.36 -1.67 0.75
C SER A 230 4.10 -0.18 0.77
N PHE A 231 5.15 0.61 0.58
CA PHE A 231 5.01 2.03 0.26
C PHE A 231 4.74 2.20 -1.23
N GLU A 232 3.70 2.96 -1.55
CA GLU A 232 3.29 3.35 -2.89
C GLU A 232 3.27 4.88 -3.00
N GLY A 233 3.48 5.41 -4.19
CA GLY A 233 3.48 6.83 -4.52
C GLY A 233 4.70 7.23 -5.35
N ASP A 234 4.57 8.28 -6.15
CA ASP A 234 5.69 8.87 -6.87
C ASP A 234 6.48 9.81 -5.94
N ARG A 235 7.77 10.03 -6.24
CA ARG A 235 8.61 11.00 -5.53
C ARG A 235 8.11 12.43 -5.66
N HIS A 236 7.31 12.69 -6.69
CA HIS A 236 6.71 14.00 -6.98
C HIS A 236 5.31 14.16 -6.38
N ASP A 237 4.70 13.08 -5.86
CA ASP A 237 3.41 13.17 -5.21
C ASP A 237 3.55 13.81 -3.82
N ALA A 238 2.53 14.57 -3.43
CA ALA A 238 2.49 15.22 -2.11
C ALA A 238 2.42 14.19 -0.97
N PHE A 239 1.87 13.02 -1.23
CA PHE A 239 1.64 11.98 -0.21
C PHE A 239 2.23 10.62 -0.58
N ARG A 240 2.30 9.76 0.43
CA ARG A 240 2.76 8.37 0.36
C ARG A 240 1.71 7.46 0.96
N LEU A 241 1.36 6.40 0.25
CA LEU A 241 0.43 5.38 0.74
C LEU A 241 1.21 4.19 1.28
N LEU A 242 0.89 3.77 2.49
CA LEU A 242 1.40 2.54 3.07
C LEU A 242 0.29 1.49 3.05
N ARG A 243 0.47 0.42 2.29
CA ARG A 243 -0.50 -0.69 2.19
C ARG A 243 -0.02 -1.93 2.91
N SER A 244 -0.96 -2.64 3.50
CA SER A 244 -0.73 -4.01 3.95
C SER A 244 -0.97 -4.98 2.80
N VAL A 245 0.10 -5.59 2.27
CA VAL A 245 0.02 -6.63 1.23
C VAL A 245 -0.29 -8.00 1.85
N LYS A 246 0.25 -8.23 3.05
CA LYS A 246 0.03 -9.44 3.85
C LYS A 246 0.02 -9.07 5.33
N ASN A 247 -0.93 -9.60 6.08
CA ASN A 247 -0.95 -9.43 7.54
C ASN A 247 -1.60 -10.64 8.21
N ARG A 248 -0.81 -11.42 8.97
CA ARG A 248 -1.31 -12.56 9.74
C ARG A 248 -2.08 -12.16 11.00
N TYR A 249 -1.92 -10.90 11.42
CA TYR A 249 -2.47 -10.38 12.67
C TYR A 249 -3.56 -9.34 12.47
N GLY A 250 -3.91 -9.01 11.24
CA GLY A 250 -4.91 -8.01 10.92
C GLY A 250 -5.42 -8.07 9.49
N SER A 251 -6.23 -7.08 9.13
CA SER A 251 -6.74 -6.93 7.77
C SER A 251 -5.63 -6.48 6.81
N THR A 252 -5.65 -6.98 5.58
CA THR A 252 -4.82 -6.50 4.48
C THR A 252 -5.46 -5.33 3.72
N ASN A 253 -6.67 -4.93 4.12
CA ASN A 253 -7.41 -3.86 3.45
C ASN A 253 -7.20 -2.49 4.10
N GLU A 254 -6.25 -2.34 5.03
CA GLU A 254 -5.97 -1.06 5.67
C GLU A 254 -4.85 -0.33 4.92
N ILE A 255 -5.00 1.00 4.84
CA ILE A 255 -3.96 1.88 4.33
C ILE A 255 -3.62 2.97 5.33
N GLY A 256 -2.36 3.37 5.36
CA GLY A 256 -1.85 4.55 6.03
C GLY A 256 -1.50 5.63 5.01
N VAL A 257 -1.80 6.88 5.33
CA VAL A 257 -1.49 8.02 4.45
C VAL A 257 -0.49 8.93 5.14
N PHE A 258 0.58 9.24 4.42
CA PHE A 258 1.68 10.04 4.93
C PHE A 258 2.07 11.13 3.95
N GLU A 259 2.64 12.21 4.46
CA GLU A 259 3.30 13.26 3.71
C GLU A 259 4.78 13.33 4.10
N MET A 260 5.66 13.66 3.14
CA MET A 260 7.06 13.88 3.42
C MET A 260 7.29 15.37 3.71
N GLY A 261 7.38 15.71 4.98
CA GLY A 261 7.70 17.05 5.46
C GLY A 261 9.18 17.27 5.74
N GLU A 262 9.52 18.46 6.21
CA GLU A 262 10.89 18.81 6.62
C GLU A 262 11.37 17.99 7.83
N ARG A 263 10.46 17.60 8.69
CA ARG A 263 10.72 16.80 9.92
C ARG A 263 10.63 15.30 9.68
N GLY A 264 10.46 14.87 8.44
CA GLY A 264 10.36 13.46 8.07
C GLY A 264 8.97 13.08 7.56
N MET A 265 8.54 11.87 7.92
CA MET A 265 7.25 11.33 7.52
C MET A 265 6.18 11.80 8.51
N GLU A 266 5.21 12.54 8.02
CA GLU A 266 4.09 13.04 8.81
C GLU A 266 2.82 12.26 8.45
N GLU A 267 2.07 11.82 9.45
CA GLU A 267 0.81 11.10 9.23
C GLU A 267 -0.33 12.05 8.86
N ILE A 268 -1.18 11.63 7.94
CA ILE A 268 -2.36 12.37 7.52
C ILE A 268 -3.61 11.63 7.99
N PRO A 269 -4.17 12.01 9.15
CA PRO A 269 -5.36 11.35 9.68
C PRO A 269 -6.61 11.58 8.83
N ASP A 270 -6.66 12.70 8.11
CA ASP A 270 -7.77 13.08 7.22
C ASP A 270 -7.27 13.43 5.81
N PRO A 271 -7.03 12.44 4.96
CA PRO A 271 -6.49 12.67 3.61
C PRO A 271 -7.51 13.24 2.63
N SER A 272 -8.81 13.19 2.93
CA SER A 272 -9.84 13.66 1.99
C SER A 272 -9.66 15.13 1.61
N GLY A 273 -9.18 15.97 2.55
CA GLY A 273 -8.89 17.38 2.26
C GLY A 273 -7.83 17.61 1.18
N MET A 274 -6.94 16.65 0.95
CA MET A 274 -5.88 16.73 -0.07
C MET A 274 -6.37 16.39 -1.48
N PHE A 275 -7.49 15.67 -1.60
CA PHE A 275 -8.07 15.22 -2.85
C PHE A 275 -9.27 16.09 -3.30
N LEU A 276 -9.45 17.22 -2.64
CA LEU A 276 -10.54 18.16 -2.90
C LEU A 276 -9.96 19.57 -3.12
N THR A 277 -10.28 20.18 -4.25
CA THR A 277 -9.89 21.58 -4.53
C THR A 277 -10.94 22.56 -4.03
N GLY A 278 -12.16 22.08 -3.74
CA GLY A 278 -13.29 22.91 -3.33
C GLY A 278 -13.83 23.80 -4.44
N THR A 279 -13.58 23.46 -5.70
CA THR A 279 -13.98 24.25 -6.85
C THR A 279 -15.42 23.94 -7.26
N ASP A 280 -16.29 24.96 -7.30
CA ASP A 280 -17.66 24.86 -7.78
C ASP A 280 -17.78 25.15 -9.32
N ALA A 281 -16.71 24.84 -10.09
CA ALA A 281 -16.67 25.06 -11.52
C ALA A 281 -17.34 23.92 -12.31
N PRO A 282 -17.89 24.20 -13.52
CA PRO A 282 -18.27 23.14 -14.44
C PRO A 282 -17.10 22.20 -14.73
N GLY A 283 -17.41 20.91 -14.84
CA GLY A 283 -16.38 19.90 -15.06
C GLY A 283 -15.71 19.40 -13.78
N CYS A 284 -16.27 19.68 -12.61
CA CYS A 284 -15.82 19.10 -11.33
C CYS A 284 -16.95 18.28 -10.71
N ALA A 285 -16.60 17.10 -10.18
CA ALA A 285 -17.52 16.26 -9.39
C ALA A 285 -16.74 15.51 -8.30
N VAL A 286 -17.39 15.27 -7.17
CA VAL A 286 -16.80 14.55 -6.05
C VAL A 286 -17.40 13.16 -5.95
N THR A 287 -16.56 12.17 -5.67
CA THR A 287 -16.93 10.80 -5.32
C THR A 287 -16.35 10.42 -3.98
N CYS A 288 -16.80 9.29 -3.43
CA CYS A 288 -16.18 8.68 -2.28
C CYS A 288 -15.69 7.28 -2.66
N ALA A 289 -14.39 7.16 -2.90
CA ALA A 289 -13.73 5.89 -3.16
C ALA A 289 -13.42 5.15 -1.85
N LEU A 290 -13.32 3.82 -1.90
CA LEU A 290 -12.79 3.03 -0.79
C LEU A 290 -11.38 2.59 -1.11
N GLU A 291 -10.45 3.05 -0.32
CA GLU A 291 -9.11 2.51 -0.30
C GLU A 291 -9.00 1.53 0.87
N GLY A 292 -9.06 0.23 0.53
CA GLY A 292 -9.19 -0.81 1.54
C GLY A 292 -10.51 -0.75 2.30
N THR A 293 -10.47 -0.37 3.58
CA THR A 293 -11.68 -0.14 4.40
C THR A 293 -12.00 1.33 4.62
N ARG A 294 -11.11 2.23 4.18
CA ARG A 294 -11.20 3.67 4.41
C ARG A 294 -11.94 4.37 3.29
N PRO A 295 -13.07 5.02 3.56
CA PRO A 295 -13.70 5.90 2.60
C PRO A 295 -12.87 7.19 2.47
N MET A 296 -12.65 7.65 1.24
CA MET A 296 -11.92 8.88 0.93
C MET A 296 -12.68 9.65 -0.14
N LEU A 297 -12.93 10.93 0.11
CA LEU A 297 -13.51 11.79 -0.90
C LEU A 297 -12.44 12.20 -1.90
N VAL A 298 -12.79 12.13 -3.18
CA VAL A 298 -11.89 12.41 -4.29
C VAL A 298 -12.62 13.25 -5.32
N GLU A 299 -11.99 14.33 -5.75
CA GLU A 299 -12.49 15.18 -6.83
C GLU A 299 -12.01 14.67 -8.18
N VAL A 300 -12.93 14.60 -9.12
CA VAL A 300 -12.69 14.31 -10.52
C VAL A 300 -12.91 15.58 -11.33
N GLN A 301 -11.97 15.91 -12.19
CA GLN A 301 -12.02 17.06 -13.07
C GLN A 301 -12.07 16.62 -14.53
N SER A 302 -12.89 17.28 -15.34
CA SER A 302 -13.02 17.05 -16.77
C SER A 302 -12.89 18.36 -17.55
N LEU A 303 -12.10 18.30 -18.61
CA LEU A 303 -12.06 19.35 -19.62
C LEU A 303 -12.55 18.79 -20.96
N ILE A 304 -13.47 19.52 -21.60
CA ILE A 304 -14.02 19.15 -22.90
C ILE A 304 -13.79 20.30 -23.87
N SER A 305 -13.27 19.97 -25.05
CA SER A 305 -13.10 20.94 -26.14
C SER A 305 -13.53 20.33 -27.48
N ASN A 306 -13.84 21.19 -28.45
CA ASN A 306 -14.07 20.73 -29.83
C ASN A 306 -12.76 20.17 -30.40
N THR A 307 -12.81 18.98 -31.02
CA THR A 307 -11.62 18.47 -31.69
C THR A 307 -11.43 19.12 -33.06
N PRO A 308 -10.22 19.60 -33.39
CA PRO A 308 -9.87 19.99 -34.74
C PRO A 308 -9.49 18.81 -35.65
N PHE A 309 -9.45 17.58 -35.09
CA PHE A 309 -8.97 16.38 -35.78
C PHE A 309 -10.12 15.43 -36.10
N SER A 310 -9.88 14.54 -37.06
CA SER A 310 -10.82 13.45 -37.38
C SER A 310 -10.96 12.41 -36.26
N ASN A 311 -9.95 12.27 -35.41
CA ASN A 311 -9.95 11.39 -34.23
C ASN A 311 -9.91 12.21 -32.95
N PRO A 312 -10.99 12.25 -32.15
CA PRO A 312 -11.02 12.93 -30.88
C PRO A 312 -10.05 12.32 -29.86
N ARG A 313 -9.37 13.19 -29.12
CA ARG A 313 -8.42 12.76 -28.08
C ARG A 313 -9.19 12.33 -26.83
N ARG A 314 -8.73 11.23 -26.23
CA ARG A 314 -9.22 10.73 -24.94
C ARG A 314 -8.02 10.54 -24.03
N MET A 315 -7.93 11.33 -22.95
CA MET A 315 -6.83 11.27 -22.01
C MET A 315 -7.38 11.15 -20.58
N SER A 316 -6.71 10.37 -19.78
CA SER A 316 -7.12 10.16 -18.40
C SER A 316 -5.89 10.03 -17.50
N ALA A 317 -5.88 10.79 -16.41
CA ALA A 317 -4.96 10.65 -15.30
C ALA A 317 -5.76 10.17 -14.07
N GLY A 318 -5.39 9.04 -13.49
CA GLY A 318 -6.06 8.46 -12.33
C GLY A 318 -7.29 7.59 -12.62
N LEU A 319 -7.71 7.45 -13.89
CA LEU A 319 -8.78 6.53 -14.31
C LEU A 319 -8.29 5.69 -15.51
N GLU A 320 -8.65 4.41 -15.56
CA GLU A 320 -8.33 3.55 -16.69
C GLU A 320 -8.96 4.06 -18.00
N LEU A 321 -8.16 4.18 -19.06
CA LEU A 321 -8.61 4.74 -20.33
C LEU A 321 -9.77 3.94 -20.96
N ASN A 322 -9.73 2.60 -20.89
CA ASN A 322 -10.81 1.77 -21.38
C ASN A 322 -12.13 2.04 -20.67
N ARG A 323 -12.06 2.31 -19.34
CA ARG A 323 -13.25 2.66 -18.56
C ARG A 323 -13.82 4.02 -18.99
N LEU A 324 -12.96 5.01 -19.20
CA LEU A 324 -13.38 6.31 -19.73
C LEU A 324 -14.11 6.14 -21.08
N ILE A 325 -13.55 5.37 -22.02
CA ILE A 325 -14.16 5.13 -23.34
C ILE A 325 -15.55 4.51 -23.20
N LEU A 326 -15.74 3.54 -22.33
CA LEU A 326 -17.04 2.92 -22.06
C LEU A 326 -18.04 3.94 -21.50
N LEU A 327 -17.64 4.77 -20.54
CA LEU A 327 -18.51 5.80 -19.96
C LEU A 327 -18.93 6.85 -21.00
N LEU A 328 -18.02 7.26 -21.90
CA LEU A 328 -18.33 8.17 -23.00
C LEU A 328 -19.38 7.57 -23.94
N ALA A 329 -19.24 6.30 -24.31
CA ALA A 329 -20.21 5.61 -25.15
C ALA A 329 -21.61 5.52 -24.50
N VAL A 330 -21.66 5.29 -23.17
CA VAL A 330 -22.93 5.25 -22.42
C VAL A 330 -23.54 6.65 -22.32
N LEU A 331 -22.75 7.69 -22.04
CA LEU A 331 -23.21 9.08 -22.01
C LEU A 331 -23.83 9.49 -23.36
N GLU A 332 -23.17 9.13 -24.45
CA GLU A 332 -23.66 9.44 -25.79
C GLU A 332 -24.97 8.71 -26.12
N LYS A 333 -25.04 7.40 -25.85
CA LYS A 333 -26.17 6.56 -26.26
C LYS A 333 -27.35 6.55 -25.27
N LYS A 334 -27.12 6.84 -24.00
CA LYS A 334 -28.15 6.70 -22.95
C LYS A 334 -28.51 8.03 -22.26
N ALA A 335 -27.58 9.00 -22.26
CA ALA A 335 -27.88 10.36 -21.79
C ALA A 335 -27.99 11.38 -22.93
N TYR A 336 -27.82 10.95 -24.20
CA TYR A 336 -27.97 11.77 -25.41
C TYR A 336 -27.04 13.00 -25.46
N LEU A 337 -25.82 12.84 -24.91
CA LEU A 337 -24.79 13.87 -24.93
C LEU A 337 -23.89 13.71 -26.15
N SER A 338 -23.71 14.79 -26.95
CA SER A 338 -22.87 14.72 -28.16
C SER A 338 -21.40 14.83 -27.81
N LEU A 339 -20.70 13.69 -27.85
CA LEU A 339 -19.29 13.57 -27.48
C LEU A 339 -18.40 13.07 -28.61
N ALA A 340 -19.00 12.71 -29.77
CA ALA A 340 -18.28 12.13 -30.89
C ALA A 340 -17.20 13.05 -31.48
N ASP A 341 -17.42 14.37 -31.46
CA ASP A 341 -16.56 15.44 -31.98
C ASP A 341 -15.82 16.22 -30.89
N LYS A 342 -15.73 15.69 -29.68
CA LYS A 342 -15.13 16.37 -28.53
C LYS A 342 -13.85 15.66 -28.06
N ASP A 343 -12.81 16.43 -27.80
CA ASP A 343 -11.67 15.97 -27.01
C ASP A 343 -12.08 15.97 -25.52
N VAL A 344 -11.74 14.88 -24.82
CA VAL A 344 -12.08 14.70 -23.41
C VAL A 344 -10.83 14.39 -22.60
N TYR A 345 -10.63 15.18 -21.56
CA TYR A 345 -9.53 15.04 -20.61
C TYR A 345 -10.09 14.82 -19.21
N ILE A 346 -9.62 13.81 -18.50
CA ILE A 346 -9.98 13.51 -17.11
C ILE A 346 -8.74 13.59 -16.25
N ASN A 347 -8.88 14.22 -15.09
CA ASN A 347 -7.87 14.25 -14.06
C ASN A 347 -8.50 13.90 -12.70
N VAL A 348 -7.92 12.97 -11.99
CA VAL A 348 -8.25 12.66 -10.60
C VAL A 348 -7.30 13.45 -9.72
N VAL A 349 -7.85 14.32 -8.86
CA VAL A 349 -7.05 15.21 -8.01
C VAL A 349 -6.16 14.40 -7.05
N GLY A 350 -4.94 14.88 -6.86
CA GLY A 350 -3.96 14.28 -5.95
C GLY A 350 -3.30 13.01 -6.49
N GLY A 351 -3.44 12.67 -7.79
CA GLY A 351 -2.79 11.50 -8.39
C GLY A 351 -3.39 10.15 -7.96
N MET A 352 -4.55 10.15 -7.30
CA MET A 352 -5.22 8.94 -6.87
C MET A 352 -5.74 8.13 -8.06
N ARG A 353 -5.73 6.80 -7.96
CA ARG A 353 -6.29 5.91 -8.97
C ARG A 353 -7.69 5.45 -8.57
N LEU A 354 -8.68 5.74 -9.42
CA LEU A 354 -10.05 5.28 -9.25
C LEU A 354 -10.23 3.91 -9.93
N GLU A 355 -10.02 2.85 -9.18
CA GLU A 355 -10.21 1.47 -9.65
C GLU A 355 -11.65 0.97 -9.40
N GLU A 356 -12.34 1.61 -8.47
CA GLU A 356 -13.67 1.23 -8.03
C GLU A 356 -14.76 1.74 -8.97
N ARG A 357 -15.64 0.84 -9.38
CA ARG A 357 -16.76 1.19 -10.29
C ARG A 357 -17.81 2.11 -9.64
N CYS A 358 -17.84 2.20 -8.31
CA CYS A 358 -18.66 3.16 -7.59
C CYS A 358 -18.41 4.61 -8.00
N CYS A 359 -17.24 4.92 -8.53
CA CYS A 359 -16.85 6.25 -8.96
C CYS A 359 -17.35 6.63 -10.37
N ASP A 360 -17.90 5.68 -11.13
CA ASP A 360 -18.36 5.91 -12.50
C ASP A 360 -19.36 7.04 -12.62
N LEU A 361 -20.31 7.11 -11.67
CA LEU A 361 -21.33 8.17 -11.68
C LEU A 361 -20.70 9.56 -11.55
N ALA A 362 -19.71 9.73 -10.69
CA ALA A 362 -19.01 11.00 -10.56
C ALA A 362 -18.24 11.37 -11.82
N VAL A 363 -17.54 10.41 -12.43
CA VAL A 363 -16.82 10.62 -13.70
C VAL A 363 -17.80 11.04 -14.80
N ALA A 364 -18.92 10.34 -14.93
CA ALA A 364 -19.93 10.67 -15.94
C ALA A 364 -20.60 12.02 -15.70
N MET A 365 -20.91 12.35 -14.44
CA MET A 365 -21.48 13.64 -14.05
C MET A 365 -20.48 14.80 -14.27
N CYS A 366 -19.20 14.55 -14.00
CA CYS A 366 -18.11 15.48 -14.28
C CYS A 366 -18.02 15.82 -15.78
N ILE A 367 -18.05 14.79 -16.64
CA ILE A 367 -18.07 14.94 -18.11
C ILE A 367 -19.32 15.69 -18.57
N ALA A 368 -20.50 15.29 -18.07
CA ALA A 368 -21.76 15.97 -18.40
C ALA A 368 -21.75 17.44 -17.98
N SER A 369 -21.27 17.73 -16.77
CA SER A 369 -21.11 19.08 -16.23
C SER A 369 -20.22 19.96 -17.12
N ALA A 370 -19.05 19.43 -17.55
CA ALA A 370 -18.15 20.14 -18.46
C ALA A 370 -18.78 20.41 -19.85
N LEU A 371 -19.52 19.40 -20.39
CA LEU A 371 -20.11 19.50 -21.72
C LEU A 371 -21.24 20.53 -21.78
N ILE A 372 -22.11 20.57 -20.75
CA ILE A 372 -23.26 21.46 -20.71
C ILE A 372 -22.96 22.81 -20.03
N ASP A 373 -21.72 23.02 -19.60
CA ASP A 373 -21.25 24.21 -18.89
C ASP A 373 -22.13 24.52 -17.66
N ALA A 374 -22.40 23.52 -16.83
CA ALA A 374 -23.20 23.65 -15.62
C ALA A 374 -22.49 22.98 -14.43
N PRO A 375 -22.21 23.71 -13.34
CA PRO A 375 -21.56 23.14 -12.18
C PRO A 375 -22.43 22.09 -11.49
N MET A 376 -21.81 21.18 -10.76
CA MET A 376 -22.52 20.30 -9.84
C MET A 376 -23.23 21.12 -8.76
N PRO A 377 -24.37 20.65 -8.25
CA PRO A 377 -24.97 21.26 -7.05
C PRO A 377 -23.95 21.25 -5.90
N LYS A 378 -23.91 22.34 -5.13
CA LYS A 378 -22.94 22.48 -4.02
C LYS A 378 -23.06 21.33 -3.02
N ASN A 379 -21.94 21.00 -2.38
CA ASN A 379 -21.89 19.98 -1.33
C ASN A 379 -22.48 18.62 -1.75
N THR A 380 -22.28 18.23 -3.02
CA THR A 380 -22.84 17.01 -3.61
C THR A 380 -21.76 15.97 -3.93
N VAL A 381 -21.99 14.72 -3.52
CA VAL A 381 -21.14 13.56 -3.86
C VAL A 381 -21.94 12.60 -4.74
N CYS A 382 -21.29 12.03 -5.75
CA CYS A 382 -21.87 11.07 -6.67
C CYS A 382 -21.34 9.67 -6.41
N LEU A 383 -22.23 8.70 -6.18
CA LEU A 383 -21.89 7.32 -5.89
C LEU A 383 -22.74 6.35 -6.71
N GLY A 384 -22.11 5.57 -7.58
CA GLY A 384 -22.82 4.53 -8.35
C GLY A 384 -21.99 3.98 -9.49
N GLU A 385 -22.15 2.68 -9.77
CA GLU A 385 -21.64 2.02 -10.96
C GLU A 385 -22.57 2.30 -12.14
N ILE A 386 -22.02 2.55 -13.33
CA ILE A 386 -22.78 2.72 -14.57
C ILE A 386 -22.67 1.46 -15.41
N SER A 387 -23.82 0.84 -15.72
CA SER A 387 -23.89 -0.28 -16.64
C SER A 387 -23.92 0.19 -18.09
N LEU A 388 -23.62 -0.69 -19.04
CA LEU A 388 -23.73 -0.41 -20.49
C LEU A 388 -25.17 -0.11 -20.93
N THR A 389 -26.17 -0.51 -20.15
CA THR A 389 -27.58 -0.18 -20.38
C THR A 389 -27.96 1.24 -19.94
N GLY A 390 -27.05 1.94 -19.24
CA GLY A 390 -27.26 3.27 -18.66
C GLY A 390 -27.94 3.27 -17.30
N GLU A 391 -28.11 2.10 -16.67
CA GLU A 391 -28.61 1.99 -15.30
C GLU A 391 -27.50 2.38 -14.31
N VAL A 392 -27.91 3.06 -13.22
CA VAL A 392 -27.06 3.37 -12.08
C VAL A 392 -27.25 2.30 -11.01
N ARG A 393 -26.19 1.55 -10.72
CA ARG A 393 -26.18 0.40 -9.81
C ARG A 393 -25.50 0.72 -8.50
N GLY A 394 -25.90 -0.04 -7.45
CA GLY A 394 -25.36 0.11 -6.10
C GLY A 394 -23.90 -0.30 -6.00
N ALA A 395 -23.21 0.29 -5.02
CA ALA A 395 -21.86 -0.05 -4.64
C ALA A 395 -21.82 -0.64 -3.23
N SER A 396 -20.70 -1.27 -2.90
CA SER A 396 -20.45 -1.81 -1.57
C SER A 396 -20.31 -0.70 -0.52
N ARG A 397 -20.70 -0.99 0.72
CA ARG A 397 -20.46 -0.15 1.91
C ARG A 397 -20.98 1.29 1.79
N MET A 398 -22.16 1.48 1.17
CA MET A 398 -22.79 2.80 0.99
C MET A 398 -22.95 3.59 2.29
N GLU A 399 -23.27 2.89 3.40
CA GLU A 399 -23.41 3.53 4.72
C GLU A 399 -22.12 4.19 5.20
N LYS A 400 -20.97 3.49 5.04
CA LYS A 400 -19.65 4.05 5.41
C LYS A 400 -19.27 5.25 4.57
N ARG A 401 -19.55 5.20 3.27
CA ARG A 401 -19.31 6.32 2.35
C ARG A 401 -20.16 7.53 2.71
N ALA A 402 -21.44 7.29 2.96
CA ALA A 402 -22.37 8.37 3.35
C ALA A 402 -21.98 8.98 4.70
N ALA A 403 -21.53 8.18 5.67
CA ALA A 403 -21.07 8.67 6.96
C ALA A 403 -19.84 9.58 6.80
N GLU A 404 -18.89 9.20 5.93
CA GLU A 404 -17.71 10.01 5.64
C GLU A 404 -18.07 11.32 4.91
N CYS A 405 -19.00 11.28 3.94
CA CYS A 405 -19.50 12.47 3.29
C CYS A 405 -20.13 13.45 4.29
N ALA A 406 -20.96 12.94 5.22
CA ALA A 406 -21.56 13.75 6.27
C ALA A 406 -20.51 14.37 7.21
N ARG A 407 -19.49 13.57 7.61
CA ARG A 407 -18.39 14.02 8.46
C ARG A 407 -17.63 15.20 7.85
N LEU A 408 -17.49 15.20 6.52
CA LEU A 408 -16.78 16.24 5.75
C LEU A 408 -17.68 17.40 5.29
N GLY A 409 -18.94 17.46 5.77
CA GLY A 409 -19.84 18.59 5.53
C GLY A 409 -20.56 18.56 4.18
N TYR A 410 -20.57 17.42 3.48
CA TYR A 410 -21.41 17.25 2.30
C TYR A 410 -22.86 17.01 2.71
N GLU A 411 -23.78 17.60 1.95
CA GLU A 411 -25.21 17.64 2.27
C GLU A 411 -26.06 16.77 1.33
N ARG A 412 -25.53 16.43 0.15
CA ARG A 412 -26.28 15.71 -0.90
C ARG A 412 -25.49 14.53 -1.44
N LEU A 413 -26.19 13.40 -1.63
CA LEU A 413 -25.64 12.24 -2.31
C LEU A 413 -26.53 11.86 -3.51
N ILE A 414 -25.95 11.88 -4.72
CA ILE A 414 -26.57 11.27 -5.89
C ILE A 414 -26.22 9.79 -5.88
N ILE A 415 -27.24 8.94 -5.73
CA ILE A 415 -27.06 7.51 -5.47
C ILE A 415 -28.03 6.67 -6.32
N PRO A 416 -27.74 5.36 -6.51
CA PRO A 416 -28.66 4.46 -7.18
C PRO A 416 -30.02 4.39 -6.48
N ARG A 417 -31.09 4.33 -7.26
CA ARG A 417 -32.48 4.25 -6.74
C ARG A 417 -32.69 3.07 -5.79
N LEU A 418 -32.07 1.93 -6.09
CA LEU A 418 -32.20 0.69 -5.32
C LEU A 418 -31.24 0.59 -4.13
N ALA A 419 -30.42 1.61 -3.86
CA ALA A 419 -29.53 1.60 -2.71
C ALA A 419 -30.33 1.64 -1.40
N ALA A 420 -30.32 0.55 -0.64
CA ALA A 420 -31.01 0.42 0.63
C ALA A 420 -30.02 0.63 1.78
N PHE A 421 -30.01 1.83 2.37
CA PHE A 421 -29.29 2.15 3.59
C PHE A 421 -29.94 3.35 4.29
N LYS A 422 -29.65 3.50 5.58
CA LYS A 422 -30.11 4.65 6.36
C LYS A 422 -29.17 5.83 6.15
N ALA A 423 -29.69 6.94 5.62
CA ALA A 423 -28.90 8.15 5.49
C ALA A 423 -28.46 8.68 6.86
N PRO A 424 -27.21 9.18 6.99
CA PRO A 424 -26.82 9.99 8.12
C PRO A 424 -27.71 11.24 8.24
N SER A 425 -27.81 11.79 9.45
CA SER A 425 -28.53 13.05 9.67
C SER A 425 -27.88 14.20 8.84
N GLY A 426 -28.71 15.02 8.21
CA GLY A 426 -28.25 16.15 7.40
C GLY A 426 -27.89 15.81 5.95
N ILE A 427 -28.01 14.55 5.52
CA ILE A 427 -27.76 14.12 4.14
C ILE A 427 -29.09 13.97 3.38
N GLU A 428 -29.24 14.70 2.29
CA GLU A 428 -30.26 14.51 1.28
C GLU A 428 -29.85 13.43 0.27
N LEU A 429 -30.72 12.43 0.03
CA LEU A 429 -30.46 11.37 -0.95
C LEU A 429 -31.21 11.65 -2.26
N ILE A 430 -30.48 11.98 -3.32
CA ILE A 430 -31.01 12.14 -4.68
C ILE A 430 -30.89 10.76 -5.36
N ARG A 431 -32.00 10.06 -5.46
CA ARG A 431 -32.08 8.69 -5.97
C ARG A 431 -32.32 8.65 -7.48
N VAL A 432 -31.38 8.09 -8.24
CA VAL A 432 -31.44 7.98 -9.69
C VAL A 432 -31.41 6.54 -10.15
N GLY A 433 -32.22 6.17 -11.13
CA GLY A 433 -32.24 4.84 -11.72
C GLY A 433 -31.38 4.73 -12.97
N THR A 434 -31.21 5.85 -13.68
CA THR A 434 -30.48 5.90 -14.96
C THR A 434 -29.54 7.10 -15.01
N LEU A 435 -28.53 7.00 -15.87
CA LEU A 435 -27.58 8.10 -16.11
C LEU A 435 -28.30 9.35 -16.65
N ALA A 436 -29.32 9.17 -17.50
CA ALA A 436 -30.11 10.29 -17.99
C ALA A 436 -30.86 11.04 -16.88
N GLU A 437 -31.36 10.35 -15.86
CA GLU A 437 -31.93 10.98 -14.67
C GLU A 437 -30.88 11.73 -13.87
N ALA A 438 -29.68 11.16 -13.70
CA ALA A 438 -28.60 11.81 -12.99
C ALA A 438 -28.19 13.13 -13.69
N VAL A 439 -28.02 13.13 -15.01
CA VAL A 439 -27.67 14.32 -15.79
C VAL A 439 -28.73 15.44 -15.65
N LYS A 440 -30.01 15.11 -15.50
CA LYS A 440 -31.07 16.10 -15.26
C LYS A 440 -30.89 16.92 -13.98
N VAL A 441 -30.19 16.35 -12.97
CA VAL A 441 -29.91 17.08 -11.72
C VAL A 441 -29.07 18.35 -12.00
N LEU A 442 -28.16 18.29 -12.99
CA LEU A 442 -27.36 19.47 -13.40
C LEU A 442 -28.21 20.61 -13.99
N THR A 443 -29.32 20.27 -14.64
CA THR A 443 -30.17 21.27 -15.31
C THR A 443 -31.27 21.84 -14.41
N GLN A 444 -31.64 21.11 -13.37
CA GLN A 444 -32.68 21.56 -12.41
C GLN A 444 -32.20 22.67 -11.46
N GLY A 445 -30.89 22.79 -11.22
CA GLY A 445 -30.30 23.86 -10.40
C GLY A 445 -30.25 25.23 -11.08
N ARG A 446 -30.63 25.37 -12.37
CA ARG A 446 -30.65 26.65 -13.10
C ARG A 446 -31.94 27.47 -12.93
N ASN A 447 -32.98 26.90 -12.33
CA ASN A 447 -34.30 27.52 -12.21
C ASN A 447 -34.69 27.92 -10.77
N GLY A 448 -33.69 28.04 -9.88
CA GLY A 448 -33.89 28.46 -8.49
C GLY A 448 -33.06 29.70 -8.10
#